data_0c8e1634d3e2230e22fab9a6d159e82b
#
_entry.id   0c8e1634d3e2230e22fab9a6d159e82b
#
_cell.length_a   1.000
_cell.length_b   1.000
_cell.length_c   1.000
_cell.angle_alpha   90.00
_cell.angle_beta   90.00
_cell.angle_gamma   90.00
#
_symmetry.space_group_name_H-M   'P 1'
#
loop_
_entity.id
_entity.type
_entity.pdbx_description
1 polymer ?
#
loop_
_entity_poly.entity_id
_entity_poly.type
_entity_poly.pdbx_seq_one_letter_code
_entity_poly.pdbx_strand_id
1 'polypeptide(L)'
;CTAFNADFDGDQMAVHLPLSNEAILEAQMLMLQSHNILNPANGAPITVPSQDMVLGLYYITKLRPGSKGEGLTFYGPEEAIIAYNEKRVDIHAPIKVVVKDLNANGELEKKMVETSVGRVIVNEIIPEEVGYFNDIISKKTLRGIITDVIKTVGVARACEFLDGIKNLGYRMAYVGGLSFNLGDIIIPEEKEELVRRGNEEVERIANDYGMGFITDNERYNQVIDTWTHVNNDLSKVLMKTMKEADQGFNAVYMMLDSGARGSAGQISQLSGMRGLMAKPQKAGAEGAQIIENPILSNFKEGMSVLEYFISTHGARKGLADTALKTADAGYLTRRLVDVSHDVIITEEDCGTLRGLVSVSYTHLRAHETLRH
;
A
#
# COMPACT_ATOMS: atom_id res chain seq x y z
N CYS A 1 -2.54 -9.75 13.70
CA CYS A 1 -3.91 -9.42 14.10
C CYS A 1 -4.00 -7.93 14.40
N THR A 2 -4.80 -7.19 13.63
CA THR A 2 -4.84 -5.71 13.70
C THR A 2 -5.37 -5.22 15.07
N ALA A 3 -6.38 -5.88 15.62
CA ALA A 3 -6.99 -5.47 16.88
C ALA A 3 -6.02 -5.55 18.08
N PHE A 4 -5.14 -6.55 18.11
CA PHE A 4 -4.13 -6.72 19.15
C PHE A 4 -2.76 -6.12 18.75
N ASN A 5 -2.62 -5.63 17.52
CA ASN A 5 -1.33 -5.28 16.92
C ASN A 5 -0.30 -6.40 17.12
N ALA A 6 -0.75 -7.65 17.00
CA ALA A 6 0.07 -8.85 17.17
C ALA A 6 0.63 -9.32 15.83
N ASP A 7 1.88 -9.76 15.85
CA ASP A 7 2.52 -10.52 14.79
C ASP A 7 2.91 -11.93 15.31
N PHE A 8 3.57 -12.71 14.48
CA PHE A 8 3.92 -14.10 14.82
C PHE A 8 5.44 -14.29 15.00
N ASP A 9 6.13 -13.27 15.51
CA ASP A 9 7.58 -13.26 15.75
C ASP A 9 7.97 -13.67 17.18
N GLY A 10 7.01 -14.09 17.99
CA GLY A 10 7.20 -14.53 19.38
C GLY A 10 6.37 -13.76 20.42
N ASP A 11 5.31 -13.07 19.97
CA ASP A 11 4.39 -12.37 20.87
C ASP A 11 3.75 -13.32 21.86
N GLN A 12 3.68 -12.90 23.13
CA GLN A 12 2.99 -13.62 24.20
C GLN A 12 1.58 -13.07 24.38
N MET A 13 0.60 -13.98 24.51
CA MET A 13 -0.79 -13.62 24.75
C MET A 13 -1.37 -14.53 25.83
N ALA A 14 -2.27 -13.96 26.65
CA ALA A 14 -3.03 -14.71 27.65
C ALA A 14 -4.25 -15.38 27.03
N VAL A 15 -4.55 -16.59 27.48
CA VAL A 15 -5.77 -17.31 27.14
C VAL A 15 -6.71 -17.24 28.35
N HIS A 16 -7.94 -16.82 28.12
CA HIS A 16 -8.97 -16.73 29.16
C HIS A 16 -10.16 -17.59 28.79
N LEU A 17 -10.65 -18.40 29.76
CA LEU A 17 -11.86 -19.19 29.63
C LEU A 17 -13.00 -18.48 30.37
N PRO A 18 -14.09 -18.04 29.69
CA PRO A 18 -15.26 -17.49 30.34
C PRO A 18 -15.96 -18.59 31.19
N LEU A 19 -16.28 -18.27 32.45
CA LEU A 19 -16.84 -19.26 33.37
C LEU A 19 -18.35 -19.11 33.59
N SER A 20 -18.93 -17.92 33.45
CA SER A 20 -20.36 -17.70 33.60
C SER A 20 -21.07 -17.68 32.24
N ASN A 21 -22.38 -18.00 32.23
CA ASN A 21 -23.18 -17.94 31.02
C ASN A 21 -23.26 -16.51 30.46
N GLU A 22 -23.27 -15.51 31.29
CA GLU A 22 -23.26 -14.10 30.91
C GLU A 22 -21.93 -13.74 30.22
N ALA A 23 -20.79 -14.14 30.75
CA ALA A 23 -19.48 -13.90 30.18
C ALA A 23 -19.30 -14.65 28.83
N ILE A 24 -19.88 -15.87 28.71
CA ILE A 24 -19.91 -16.62 27.45
C ILE A 24 -20.73 -15.87 26.40
N LEU A 25 -21.90 -15.36 26.78
CA LEU A 25 -22.76 -14.60 25.87
C LEU A 25 -22.10 -13.30 25.42
N GLU A 26 -21.49 -12.54 26.33
CA GLU A 26 -20.73 -11.34 25.98
C GLU A 26 -19.57 -11.65 25.03
N ALA A 27 -18.82 -12.72 25.28
CA ALA A 27 -17.72 -13.13 24.39
C ALA A 27 -18.23 -13.47 22.98
N GLN A 28 -19.36 -14.17 22.86
CA GLN A 28 -19.96 -14.51 21.58
C GLN A 28 -20.57 -13.31 20.85
N MET A 29 -21.26 -12.43 21.58
CA MET A 29 -21.97 -11.29 20.95
C MET A 29 -21.04 -10.12 20.64
N LEU A 30 -20.07 -9.81 21.51
CA LEU A 30 -19.27 -8.61 21.43
C LEU A 30 -17.82 -8.85 20.95
N MET A 31 -17.24 -10.02 21.23
CA MET A 31 -15.81 -10.26 20.97
C MET A 31 -15.54 -11.13 19.73
N LEU A 32 -16.54 -11.89 19.27
CA LEU A 32 -16.34 -12.78 18.12
C LEU A 32 -15.98 -11.99 16.86
N GLN A 33 -14.87 -12.35 16.20
CA GLN A 33 -14.33 -11.62 15.05
C GLN A 33 -15.32 -11.50 13.88
N SER A 34 -16.15 -12.51 13.64
CA SER A 34 -17.16 -12.47 12.57
C SER A 34 -18.23 -11.39 12.79
N HIS A 35 -18.44 -10.95 14.03
CA HIS A 35 -19.35 -9.85 14.37
C HIS A 35 -18.64 -8.48 14.36
N ASN A 36 -17.30 -8.45 14.37
CA ASN A 36 -16.48 -7.23 14.44
C ASN A 36 -15.67 -7.02 13.16
N ILE A 37 -16.33 -7.01 12.03
CA ILE A 37 -15.69 -6.81 10.70
C ILE A 37 -15.38 -5.34 10.46
N LEU A 38 -16.17 -4.44 11.02
CA LEU A 38 -16.03 -3.00 10.85
C LEU A 38 -15.29 -2.36 12.04
N ASN A 39 -14.43 -1.39 11.71
CA ASN A 39 -13.73 -0.61 12.72
C ASN A 39 -14.71 0.39 13.38
N PRO A 40 -14.88 0.36 14.72
CA PRO A 40 -15.77 1.27 15.41
C PRO A 40 -15.36 2.75 15.29
N ALA A 41 -14.09 3.05 15.02
CA ALA A 41 -13.60 4.43 14.91
C ALA A 41 -14.07 5.15 13.63
N ASN A 42 -14.15 4.44 12.49
CA ASN A 42 -14.44 5.05 11.18
C ASN A 42 -15.36 4.20 10.29
N GLY A 43 -15.88 3.07 10.76
CA GLY A 43 -16.73 2.18 9.98
C GLY A 43 -16.04 1.48 8.80
N ALA A 44 -14.73 1.59 8.66
CA ALA A 44 -13.99 0.93 7.59
C ALA A 44 -13.81 -0.56 7.88
N PRO A 45 -13.79 -1.45 6.87
CA PRO A 45 -13.52 -2.87 7.08
C PRO A 45 -12.14 -3.10 7.70
N ILE A 46 -12.08 -3.92 8.76
CA ILE A 46 -10.83 -4.35 9.40
C ILE A 46 -10.26 -5.57 8.68
N THR A 47 -11.11 -6.51 8.31
CA THR A 47 -10.74 -7.76 7.61
C THR A 47 -10.56 -7.48 6.14
N VAL A 48 -9.37 -7.01 5.76
CA VAL A 48 -9.01 -6.75 4.35
C VAL A 48 -7.91 -7.71 3.96
N PRO A 49 -8.00 -8.39 2.81
CA PRO A 49 -6.92 -9.19 2.28
C PRO A 49 -5.61 -8.41 2.17
N SER A 50 -4.48 -9.08 2.36
CA SER A 50 -3.15 -8.47 2.35
C SER A 50 -2.13 -9.37 1.66
N GLN A 51 -0.96 -8.81 1.35
CA GLN A 51 0.20 -9.53 0.81
C GLN A 51 -0.17 -10.39 -0.42
N ASP A 52 0.08 -11.70 -0.38
CA ASP A 52 -0.09 -12.60 -1.52
C ASP A 52 -1.53 -12.69 -2.02
N MET A 53 -2.53 -12.52 -1.15
CA MET A 53 -3.93 -12.47 -1.55
C MET A 53 -4.20 -11.30 -2.50
N VAL A 54 -3.69 -10.10 -2.15
CA VAL A 54 -3.84 -8.91 -3.01
C VAL A 54 -3.02 -9.06 -4.28
N LEU A 55 -1.80 -9.59 -4.17
CA LEU A 55 -0.91 -9.77 -5.32
C LEU A 55 -1.50 -10.73 -6.35
N GLY A 56 -2.08 -11.85 -5.91
CA GLY A 56 -2.75 -12.81 -6.78
C GLY A 56 -3.96 -12.21 -7.51
N LEU A 57 -4.80 -11.45 -6.81
CA LEU A 57 -5.95 -10.76 -7.42
C LEU A 57 -5.52 -9.66 -8.39
N TYR A 58 -4.50 -8.89 -8.04
CA TYR A 58 -3.92 -7.87 -8.90
C TYR A 58 -3.39 -8.50 -10.19
N TYR A 59 -2.64 -9.60 -10.08
CA TYR A 59 -2.07 -10.31 -11.23
C TYR A 59 -3.14 -10.73 -12.22
N ILE A 60 -4.20 -11.41 -11.78
CA ILE A 60 -5.24 -11.91 -12.70
C ILE A 60 -6.13 -10.83 -13.30
N THR A 61 -6.28 -9.68 -12.64
CA THR A 61 -7.11 -8.57 -13.15
C THR A 61 -6.37 -7.64 -14.11
N LYS A 62 -5.06 -7.83 -14.27
CA LYS A 62 -4.24 -7.05 -15.18
C LYS A 62 -4.39 -7.53 -16.62
N LEU A 63 -4.49 -6.59 -17.56
CA LEU A 63 -4.58 -6.88 -18.99
C LEU A 63 -3.19 -6.94 -19.62
N ARG A 64 -3.01 -7.87 -20.56
CA ARG A 64 -1.80 -7.99 -21.38
C ARG A 64 -2.18 -8.00 -22.85
N PRO A 65 -1.99 -6.89 -23.58
CA PRO A 65 -2.19 -6.85 -25.02
C PRO A 65 -1.24 -7.83 -25.74
N GLY A 66 -1.70 -8.43 -26.82
CA GLY A 66 -0.93 -9.43 -27.58
C GLY A 66 -0.98 -10.84 -27.00
N SER A 67 -1.78 -11.10 -25.96
CA SER A 67 -1.95 -12.43 -25.38
C SER A 67 -2.83 -13.34 -26.24
N LYS A 68 -2.64 -14.66 -26.10
CA LYS A 68 -3.40 -15.66 -26.86
C LYS A 68 -4.91 -15.52 -26.59
N GLY A 69 -5.72 -15.42 -27.64
CA GLY A 69 -7.17 -15.31 -27.56
C GLY A 69 -7.68 -13.88 -27.44
N GLU A 70 -6.84 -12.87 -27.71
CA GLU A 70 -7.27 -11.47 -27.74
C GLU A 70 -8.41 -11.24 -28.75
N GLY A 71 -9.40 -10.45 -28.34
CA GLY A 71 -10.53 -10.05 -29.19
C GLY A 71 -11.63 -11.09 -29.35
N LEU A 72 -11.51 -12.28 -28.75
CA LEU A 72 -12.57 -13.28 -28.78
C LEU A 72 -13.80 -12.79 -28.03
N THR A 73 -14.98 -13.17 -28.52
CA THR A 73 -16.28 -12.81 -27.94
C THR A 73 -16.98 -14.05 -27.40
N PHE A 74 -17.49 -13.95 -26.17
CA PHE A 74 -18.18 -15.04 -25.46
C PHE A 74 -19.57 -14.61 -25.05
N TYR A 75 -20.52 -15.53 -25.08
CA TYR A 75 -21.92 -15.31 -24.70
C TYR A 75 -22.15 -15.27 -23.18
N GLY A 76 -21.17 -15.70 -22.39
CA GLY A 76 -21.28 -15.69 -20.94
C GLY A 76 -19.94 -15.96 -20.24
N PRO A 77 -19.90 -15.71 -18.91
CA PRO A 77 -18.72 -15.95 -18.08
C PRO A 77 -18.22 -17.41 -18.14
N GLU A 78 -19.14 -18.36 -18.10
CA GLU A 78 -18.85 -19.79 -18.10
C GLU A 78 -18.09 -20.23 -19.37
N GLU A 79 -18.50 -19.72 -20.53
CA GLU A 79 -17.85 -20.02 -21.82
C GLU A 79 -16.41 -19.52 -21.85
N ALA A 80 -16.17 -18.32 -21.29
CA ALA A 80 -14.82 -17.74 -21.18
C ALA A 80 -13.92 -18.58 -20.26
N ILE A 81 -14.45 -19.08 -19.14
CA ILE A 81 -13.73 -19.95 -18.20
C ILE A 81 -13.40 -21.30 -18.84
N ILE A 82 -14.34 -21.89 -19.59
CA ILE A 82 -14.11 -23.15 -20.33
C ILE A 82 -12.99 -22.94 -21.37
N ALA A 83 -13.03 -21.86 -22.12
CA ALA A 83 -12.01 -21.54 -23.13
C ALA A 83 -10.61 -21.34 -22.50
N TYR A 84 -10.54 -20.77 -21.29
CA TYR A 84 -9.31 -20.68 -20.51
C TYR A 84 -8.81 -22.06 -20.06
N ASN A 85 -9.68 -22.91 -19.52
CA ASN A 85 -9.31 -24.25 -19.10
C ASN A 85 -8.81 -25.11 -20.26
N GLU A 86 -9.37 -24.94 -21.46
CA GLU A 86 -8.90 -25.56 -22.71
C GLU A 86 -7.63 -24.91 -23.28
N LYS A 87 -7.05 -23.89 -22.61
CA LYS A 87 -5.87 -23.13 -23.05
C LYS A 87 -6.05 -22.46 -24.42
N ARG A 88 -7.27 -22.12 -24.79
CA ARG A 88 -7.56 -21.34 -26.01
C ARG A 88 -7.34 -19.85 -25.78
N VAL A 89 -7.58 -19.38 -24.57
CA VAL A 89 -7.45 -17.98 -24.15
C VAL A 89 -6.52 -17.89 -22.94
N ASP A 90 -5.69 -16.85 -22.90
CA ASP A 90 -4.86 -16.52 -21.74
C ASP A 90 -5.71 -15.76 -20.69
N ILE A 91 -5.32 -15.87 -19.42
CA ILE A 91 -6.00 -15.21 -18.30
C ILE A 91 -5.99 -13.68 -18.41
N HIS A 92 -4.94 -13.12 -19.05
CA HIS A 92 -4.71 -11.68 -19.22
C HIS A 92 -5.23 -11.13 -20.54
N ALA A 93 -5.72 -11.99 -21.43
CA ALA A 93 -6.15 -11.59 -22.77
C ALA A 93 -7.39 -10.67 -22.72
N PRO A 94 -7.38 -9.52 -23.40
CA PRO A 94 -8.57 -8.70 -23.58
C PRO A 94 -9.62 -9.46 -24.41
N ILE A 95 -10.80 -9.71 -23.85
CA ILE A 95 -11.91 -10.44 -24.47
C ILE A 95 -13.21 -9.64 -24.32
N LYS A 96 -14.22 -10.01 -25.09
CA LYS A 96 -15.57 -9.45 -24.95
C LYS A 96 -16.52 -10.52 -24.41
N VAL A 97 -17.15 -10.20 -23.30
CA VAL A 97 -18.08 -11.15 -22.62
C VAL A 97 -19.41 -10.44 -22.34
N VAL A 98 -20.51 -11.15 -22.52
CA VAL A 98 -21.82 -10.70 -22.08
C VAL A 98 -21.96 -11.02 -20.60
N VAL A 99 -22.02 -9.99 -19.77
CA VAL A 99 -22.15 -10.09 -18.31
C VAL A 99 -23.44 -9.46 -17.84
N LYS A 100 -23.89 -9.86 -16.65
CA LYS A 100 -24.98 -9.17 -15.96
C LYS A 100 -24.38 -8.02 -15.17
N ASP A 101 -24.85 -6.81 -15.40
CA ASP A 101 -24.42 -5.60 -14.71
C ASP A 101 -25.63 -4.81 -14.24
N LEU A 102 -25.44 -3.98 -13.22
CA LEU A 102 -26.52 -3.14 -12.68
C LEU A 102 -26.74 -1.90 -13.55
N ASN A 103 -28.01 -1.67 -13.93
CA ASN A 103 -28.44 -0.44 -14.57
C ASN A 103 -28.44 0.73 -13.57
N ALA A 104 -28.59 1.95 -14.10
CA ALA A 104 -28.82 3.15 -13.30
C ALA A 104 -30.05 3.05 -12.37
N ASN A 105 -30.98 2.16 -12.66
CA ASN A 105 -32.17 1.88 -11.85
C ASN A 105 -31.97 0.75 -10.81
N GLY A 106 -30.77 0.12 -10.76
CA GLY A 106 -30.49 -0.98 -9.86
C GLY A 106 -31.01 -2.36 -10.33
N GLU A 107 -31.42 -2.49 -11.60
CA GLU A 107 -31.84 -3.76 -12.19
C GLU A 107 -30.70 -4.43 -12.95
N LEU A 108 -30.66 -5.78 -12.92
CA LEU A 108 -29.66 -6.56 -13.64
C LEU A 108 -29.96 -6.62 -15.12
N GLU A 109 -29.07 -6.07 -15.94
CA GLU A 109 -29.16 -6.10 -17.40
C GLU A 109 -27.96 -6.82 -18.01
N LYS A 110 -28.18 -7.52 -19.13
CA LYS A 110 -27.11 -8.15 -19.89
C LYS A 110 -26.40 -7.11 -20.76
N LYS A 111 -25.12 -6.92 -20.52
CA LYS A 111 -24.29 -5.96 -21.26
C LYS A 111 -23.04 -6.65 -21.78
N MET A 112 -22.63 -6.30 -23.02
CA MET A 112 -21.33 -6.73 -23.54
C MET A 112 -20.25 -5.80 -23.00
N VAL A 113 -19.25 -6.37 -22.32
CA VAL A 113 -18.15 -5.64 -21.69
C VAL A 113 -16.83 -6.17 -22.19
N GLU A 114 -15.89 -5.26 -22.46
CA GLU A 114 -14.49 -5.61 -22.71
C GLU A 114 -13.80 -5.88 -21.35
N THR A 115 -13.29 -7.08 -21.18
CA THR A 115 -12.75 -7.55 -19.90
C THR A 115 -11.63 -8.58 -20.12
N SER A 116 -11.21 -9.29 -19.09
CA SER A 116 -10.32 -10.45 -19.19
C SER A 116 -10.92 -11.64 -18.48
N VAL A 117 -10.42 -12.84 -18.80
CA VAL A 117 -10.83 -14.07 -18.09
C VAL A 117 -10.58 -13.96 -16.59
N GLY A 118 -9.44 -13.36 -16.19
CA GLY A 118 -9.14 -13.16 -14.78
C GLY A 118 -10.17 -12.30 -14.04
N ARG A 119 -10.65 -11.21 -14.68
CA ARG A 119 -11.73 -10.39 -14.11
C ARG A 119 -13.06 -11.13 -14.05
N VAL A 120 -13.35 -11.95 -15.04
CA VAL A 120 -14.54 -12.82 -15.04
C VAL A 120 -14.51 -13.77 -13.84
N ILE A 121 -13.37 -14.43 -13.57
CA ILE A 121 -13.19 -15.33 -12.43
C ILE A 121 -13.37 -14.62 -11.08
N VAL A 122 -12.89 -13.39 -10.96
CA VAL A 122 -13.09 -12.60 -9.73
C VAL A 122 -14.57 -12.25 -9.53
N ASN A 123 -15.26 -11.85 -10.61
CA ASN A 123 -16.67 -11.50 -10.54
C ASN A 123 -17.61 -12.69 -10.25
N GLU A 124 -17.15 -13.94 -10.43
CA GLU A 124 -17.89 -15.12 -9.98
C GLU A 124 -18.05 -15.18 -8.45
N ILE A 125 -17.09 -14.57 -7.71
CA ILE A 125 -17.12 -14.52 -6.25
C ILE A 125 -17.83 -13.27 -5.74
N ILE A 126 -17.82 -12.19 -6.49
CA ILE A 126 -18.51 -10.94 -6.12
C ILE A 126 -20.01 -11.16 -6.22
N PRO A 127 -20.81 -10.83 -5.19
CA PRO A 127 -22.27 -10.93 -5.26
C PRO A 127 -22.86 -10.09 -6.40
N GLU A 128 -23.80 -10.66 -7.16
CA GLU A 128 -24.44 -9.99 -8.32
C GLU A 128 -25.07 -8.64 -7.95
N GLU A 129 -25.50 -8.47 -6.70
CA GLU A 129 -26.13 -7.27 -6.18
C GLU A 129 -25.20 -6.06 -6.09
N VAL A 130 -23.89 -6.26 -6.18
CA VAL A 130 -22.89 -5.17 -6.17
C VAL A 130 -22.57 -4.66 -7.59
N GLY A 131 -22.90 -5.46 -8.61
CA GLY A 131 -22.58 -5.18 -10.01
C GLY A 131 -21.25 -5.75 -10.48
N TYR A 132 -20.96 -5.60 -11.78
CA TYR A 132 -19.76 -6.14 -12.40
C TYR A 132 -18.56 -5.22 -12.23
N PHE A 133 -17.49 -5.74 -11.60
CA PHE A 133 -16.25 -5.01 -11.41
C PHE A 133 -15.25 -5.26 -12.54
N ASN A 134 -14.85 -4.20 -13.27
CA ASN A 134 -14.00 -4.31 -14.46
C ASN A 134 -12.68 -3.53 -14.38
N ASP A 135 -12.17 -3.26 -13.20
CA ASP A 135 -10.90 -2.58 -13.01
C ASP A 135 -9.82 -3.50 -12.41
N ILE A 136 -8.58 -2.99 -12.32
CA ILE A 136 -7.49 -3.69 -11.65
C ILE A 136 -7.72 -3.67 -10.14
N ILE A 137 -7.62 -4.82 -9.52
CA ILE A 137 -7.79 -4.96 -8.07
C ILE A 137 -6.47 -4.66 -7.36
N SER A 138 -6.40 -3.49 -6.73
CA SER A 138 -5.38 -3.12 -5.77
C SER A 138 -5.93 -3.23 -4.35
N LYS A 139 -5.06 -3.11 -3.34
CA LYS A 139 -5.48 -3.09 -1.93
C LYS A 139 -6.53 -1.99 -1.65
N LYS A 140 -6.41 -0.84 -2.33
CA LYS A 140 -7.34 0.29 -2.19
C LYS A 140 -8.70 -0.01 -2.81
N THR A 141 -8.73 -0.51 -4.05
CA THR A 141 -9.97 -0.86 -4.76
C THR A 141 -10.69 -2.01 -4.07
N LEU A 142 -9.95 -3.02 -3.59
CA LEU A 142 -10.51 -4.14 -2.84
C LEU A 142 -11.22 -3.70 -1.56
N ARG A 143 -10.66 -2.73 -0.83
CA ARG A 143 -11.32 -2.16 0.35
C ARG A 143 -12.65 -1.48 -0.02
N GLY A 144 -12.71 -0.80 -1.16
CA GLY A 144 -13.97 -0.23 -1.70
C GLY A 144 -15.00 -1.32 -1.95
N ILE A 145 -14.64 -2.35 -2.71
CA ILE A 145 -15.51 -3.50 -3.02
C ILE A 145 -16.04 -4.15 -1.73
N ILE A 146 -15.18 -4.40 -0.74
CA ILE A 146 -15.60 -4.99 0.53
C ILE A 146 -16.63 -4.10 1.25
N THR A 147 -16.41 -2.79 1.24
CA THR A 147 -17.35 -1.84 1.86
C THR A 147 -18.71 -1.88 1.16
N ASP A 148 -18.72 -1.93 -0.17
CA ASP A 148 -19.95 -1.98 -0.95
C ASP A 148 -20.68 -3.31 -0.77
N VAL A 149 -19.94 -4.44 -0.74
CA VAL A 149 -20.51 -5.76 -0.42
C VAL A 149 -21.16 -5.77 0.97
N ILE A 150 -20.48 -5.25 2.01
CA ILE A 150 -21.06 -5.21 3.37
C ILE A 150 -22.34 -4.38 3.42
N LYS A 151 -22.38 -3.24 2.72
CA LYS A 151 -23.55 -2.38 2.67
C LYS A 151 -24.73 -3.00 1.92
N THR A 152 -24.45 -3.75 0.85
CA THR A 152 -25.49 -4.28 -0.05
C THR A 152 -26.06 -5.60 0.45
N VAL A 153 -25.18 -6.56 0.80
CA VAL A 153 -25.62 -7.94 1.12
C VAL A 153 -25.51 -8.29 2.60
N GLY A 154 -25.00 -7.39 3.41
CA GLY A 154 -24.83 -7.59 4.86
C GLY A 154 -23.63 -8.44 5.25
N VAL A 155 -23.40 -8.54 6.59
CA VAL A 155 -22.17 -9.10 7.17
C VAL A 155 -21.99 -10.59 6.88
N ALA A 156 -23.04 -11.39 6.93
CA ALA A 156 -22.94 -12.86 6.78
C ALA A 156 -22.44 -13.25 5.37
N ARG A 157 -23.04 -12.73 4.31
CA ARG A 157 -22.60 -12.98 2.92
C ARG A 157 -21.26 -12.30 2.62
N ALA A 158 -20.96 -11.19 3.29
CA ALA A 158 -19.65 -10.55 3.17
C ALA A 158 -18.51 -11.44 3.73
N CYS A 159 -18.77 -12.26 4.75
CA CYS A 159 -17.79 -13.22 5.26
C CYS A 159 -17.51 -14.32 4.23
N GLU A 160 -18.55 -14.87 3.56
CA GLU A 160 -18.40 -15.85 2.49
C GLU A 160 -17.60 -15.27 1.31
N PHE A 161 -17.91 -14.04 0.92
CA PHE A 161 -17.15 -13.30 -0.09
C PHE A 161 -15.67 -13.14 0.30
N LEU A 162 -15.37 -12.75 1.53
CA LEU A 162 -14.00 -12.59 2.03
C LEU A 162 -13.21 -13.90 2.00
N ASP A 163 -13.85 -15.01 2.37
CA ASP A 163 -13.25 -16.36 2.27
C ASP A 163 -13.00 -16.77 0.82
N GLY A 164 -13.94 -16.49 -0.07
CA GLY A 164 -13.80 -16.71 -1.51
C GLY A 164 -12.62 -15.95 -2.10
N ILE A 165 -12.54 -14.65 -1.82
CA ILE A 165 -11.46 -13.77 -2.27
C ILE A 165 -10.10 -14.20 -1.71
N LYS A 166 -10.03 -14.59 -0.45
CA LYS A 166 -8.81 -15.12 0.19
C LYS A 166 -8.31 -16.35 -0.56
N ASN A 167 -9.18 -17.33 -0.77
CA ASN A 167 -8.84 -18.58 -1.41
C ASN A 167 -8.44 -18.38 -2.88
N LEU A 168 -9.17 -17.53 -3.61
CA LEU A 168 -8.83 -17.15 -4.98
C LEU A 168 -7.47 -16.44 -5.05
N GLY A 169 -7.23 -15.47 -4.17
CA GLY A 169 -5.99 -14.71 -4.14
C GLY A 169 -4.77 -15.62 -3.95
N TYR A 170 -4.80 -16.51 -2.98
CA TYR A 170 -3.71 -17.47 -2.75
C TYR A 170 -3.54 -18.44 -3.92
N ARG A 171 -4.64 -18.99 -4.44
CA ARG A 171 -4.60 -19.90 -5.60
C ARG A 171 -3.96 -19.22 -6.80
N MET A 172 -4.33 -17.98 -7.08
CA MET A 172 -3.83 -17.25 -8.25
C MET A 172 -2.40 -16.74 -8.07
N ALA A 173 -1.99 -16.41 -6.87
CA ALA A 173 -0.58 -16.13 -6.58
C ALA A 173 0.30 -17.37 -6.80
N TYR A 174 -0.17 -18.55 -6.39
CA TYR A 174 0.50 -19.82 -6.62
C TYR A 174 0.57 -20.20 -8.10
N VAL A 175 -0.57 -20.13 -8.81
CA VAL A 175 -0.64 -20.46 -10.24
C VAL A 175 0.18 -19.50 -11.09
N GLY A 176 0.17 -18.21 -10.73
CA GLY A 176 0.97 -17.18 -11.38
C GLY A 176 2.48 -17.33 -11.19
N GLY A 177 2.92 -18.09 -10.18
CA GLY A 177 4.34 -18.33 -9.90
C GLY A 177 5.10 -17.03 -9.65
N LEU A 178 4.47 -16.09 -8.92
CA LEU A 178 4.99 -14.74 -8.73
C LEU A 178 6.25 -14.76 -7.86
N SER A 179 7.39 -14.51 -8.49
CA SER A 179 8.70 -14.41 -7.86
C SER A 179 9.47 -13.22 -8.45
N PHE A 180 10.53 -12.81 -7.79
CA PHE A 180 11.40 -11.74 -8.28
C PHE A 180 12.86 -12.09 -8.05
N ASN A 181 13.72 -11.48 -8.85
CA ASN A 181 15.17 -11.62 -8.75
C ASN A 181 15.85 -10.23 -8.82
N LEU A 182 17.17 -10.20 -8.66
CA LEU A 182 17.92 -8.94 -8.78
C LEU A 182 17.86 -8.31 -10.16
N GLY A 183 17.57 -9.08 -11.23
CA GLY A 183 17.38 -8.58 -12.58
C GLY A 183 16.14 -7.72 -12.70
N ASP A 184 15.06 -8.04 -11.98
CA ASP A 184 13.79 -7.33 -12.03
C ASP A 184 13.87 -5.92 -11.42
N ILE A 185 14.92 -5.66 -10.63
CA ILE A 185 15.24 -4.32 -10.12
C ILE A 185 15.99 -3.56 -11.20
N ILE A 186 15.29 -2.71 -11.94
CA ILE A 186 15.83 -1.96 -13.08
C ILE A 186 16.43 -0.66 -12.58
N ILE A 187 17.67 -0.35 -13.00
CA ILE A 187 18.30 0.94 -12.75
C ILE A 187 18.04 1.80 -13.97
N PRO A 188 17.44 3.01 -13.82
CA PRO A 188 17.21 3.90 -14.97
C PRO A 188 18.53 4.38 -15.57
N GLU A 189 18.61 4.42 -16.89
CA GLU A 189 19.79 4.95 -17.62
C GLU A 189 19.99 6.44 -17.35
N GLU A 190 18.91 7.18 -17.13
CA GLU A 190 18.92 8.61 -16.83
C GLU A 190 19.54 8.95 -15.45
N LYS A 191 19.83 7.96 -14.61
CA LYS A 191 20.42 8.17 -13.28
C LYS A 191 21.73 8.95 -13.36
N GLU A 192 22.63 8.55 -14.24
CA GLU A 192 23.96 9.17 -14.37
C GLU A 192 23.84 10.64 -14.78
N GLU A 193 22.95 10.95 -15.70
CA GLU A 193 22.71 12.31 -16.18
C GLU A 193 22.10 13.21 -15.08
N LEU A 194 21.13 12.70 -14.32
CA LEU A 194 20.53 13.44 -13.21
C LEU A 194 21.53 13.72 -12.11
N VAL A 195 22.37 12.75 -11.77
CA VAL A 195 23.44 12.90 -10.78
C VAL A 195 24.50 13.89 -11.25
N ARG A 196 24.89 13.84 -12.53
CA ARG A 196 25.85 14.78 -13.10
C ARG A 196 25.34 16.22 -13.02
N ARG A 197 24.08 16.48 -13.41
CA ARG A 197 23.45 17.81 -13.26
C ARG A 197 23.40 18.27 -11.81
N GLY A 198 23.08 17.37 -10.88
CA GLY A 198 23.11 17.66 -9.45
C GLY A 198 24.48 18.10 -8.97
N ASN A 199 25.54 17.42 -9.39
CA ASN A 199 26.93 17.79 -9.05
C ASN A 199 27.32 19.14 -9.64
N GLU A 200 26.99 19.43 -10.90
CA GLU A 200 27.27 20.72 -11.54
C GLU A 200 26.59 21.90 -10.81
N GLU A 201 25.33 21.67 -10.37
CA GLU A 201 24.61 22.69 -9.58
C GLU A 201 25.24 22.91 -8.21
N VAL A 202 25.65 21.83 -7.52
CA VAL A 202 26.36 21.92 -6.22
C VAL A 202 27.70 22.64 -6.37
N GLU A 203 28.45 22.38 -7.45
CA GLU A 203 29.70 23.11 -7.73
C GLU A 203 29.44 24.60 -7.95
N ARG A 204 28.36 24.97 -8.66
CA ARG A 204 27.97 26.36 -8.85
C ARG A 204 27.66 27.03 -7.50
N ILE A 205 26.86 26.38 -6.64
CA ILE A 205 26.54 26.88 -5.30
C ILE A 205 27.81 27.05 -4.46
N ALA A 206 28.76 26.14 -4.54
CA ALA A 206 30.04 26.21 -3.86
C ALA A 206 30.91 27.40 -4.35
N ASN A 207 30.90 27.69 -5.65
CA ASN A 207 31.58 28.83 -6.25
C ASN A 207 30.93 30.15 -5.80
N ASP A 208 29.60 30.24 -5.78
CA ASP A 208 28.87 31.45 -5.29
C ASP A 208 29.17 31.73 -3.82
N TYR A 209 29.30 30.70 -3.00
CA TYR A 209 29.76 30.81 -1.62
C TYR A 209 31.22 31.28 -1.55
N GLY A 210 32.11 30.71 -2.37
CA GLY A 210 33.52 31.13 -2.44
C GLY A 210 33.72 32.57 -2.88
N MET A 211 32.82 33.12 -3.70
CA MET A 211 32.77 34.51 -4.10
C MET A 211 32.13 35.44 -3.05
N GLY A 212 31.54 34.89 -2.00
CA GLY A 212 30.89 35.64 -0.93
C GLY A 212 29.46 36.14 -1.24
N PHE A 213 28.80 35.61 -2.29
CA PHE A 213 27.45 36.01 -2.65
C PHE A 213 26.38 35.42 -1.74
N ILE A 214 26.64 34.27 -1.12
CA ILE A 214 25.72 33.56 -0.24
C ILE A 214 26.38 33.23 1.11
N THR A 215 25.56 33.09 2.15
CA THR A 215 26.00 32.67 3.48
C THR A 215 26.17 31.14 3.54
N ASP A 216 26.88 30.62 4.56
CA ASP A 216 27.06 29.17 4.74
C ASP A 216 25.73 28.44 4.96
N ASN A 217 24.78 29.04 5.69
CA ASN A 217 23.46 28.48 5.88
C ASN A 217 22.64 28.39 4.57
N GLU A 218 22.74 29.40 3.73
CA GLU A 218 22.09 29.40 2.41
C GLU A 218 22.72 28.37 1.50
N ARG A 219 24.05 28.28 1.46
CA ARG A 219 24.77 27.21 0.74
C ARG A 219 24.30 25.84 1.16
N TYR A 220 24.26 25.57 2.47
CA TYR A 220 23.82 24.31 3.05
C TYR A 220 22.38 23.97 2.61
N ASN A 221 21.46 24.90 2.75
CA ASN A 221 20.07 24.69 2.37
C ASN A 221 19.91 24.45 0.85
N GLN A 222 20.61 25.23 0.02
CA GLN A 222 20.54 25.06 -1.44
C GLN A 222 21.10 23.71 -1.89
N VAL A 223 22.18 23.21 -1.28
CA VAL A 223 22.74 21.89 -1.57
C VAL A 223 21.75 20.78 -1.22
N ILE A 224 21.10 20.86 -0.05
CA ILE A 224 20.09 19.88 0.37
C ILE A 224 18.88 19.91 -0.56
N ASP A 225 18.40 21.07 -0.93
CA ASP A 225 17.27 21.23 -1.85
C ASP A 225 17.59 20.65 -3.23
N THR A 226 18.80 20.91 -3.74
CA THR A 226 19.26 20.35 -5.01
C THR A 226 19.21 18.82 -4.99
N TRP A 227 19.80 18.19 -3.96
CA TRP A 227 19.79 16.73 -3.85
C TRP A 227 18.41 16.15 -3.59
N THR A 228 17.55 16.88 -2.89
CA THR A 228 16.15 16.47 -2.69
C THR A 228 15.39 16.48 -4.02
N HIS A 229 15.59 17.49 -4.85
CA HIS A 229 14.98 17.58 -6.18
C HIS A 229 15.48 16.46 -7.09
N VAL A 230 16.80 16.24 -7.16
CA VAL A 230 17.38 15.12 -7.94
C VAL A 230 16.83 13.78 -7.51
N ASN A 231 16.71 13.52 -6.21
CA ASN A 231 16.15 12.26 -5.70
C ASN A 231 14.66 12.08 -6.07
N ASN A 232 13.87 13.16 -5.98
CA ASN A 232 12.46 13.11 -6.36
C ASN A 232 12.29 12.87 -7.87
N ASP A 233 13.09 13.52 -8.70
CA ASP A 233 13.01 13.36 -10.14
C ASP A 233 13.49 11.97 -10.57
N LEU A 234 14.58 11.47 -9.97
CA LEU A 234 15.03 10.10 -10.17
C LEU A 234 13.95 9.08 -9.77
N SER A 235 13.26 9.33 -8.65
CA SER A 235 12.16 8.45 -8.22
C SER A 235 10.99 8.43 -9.21
N LYS A 236 10.65 9.59 -9.83
CA LYS A 236 9.60 9.66 -10.86
C LYS A 236 10.00 8.88 -12.11
N VAL A 237 11.23 9.09 -12.58
CA VAL A 237 11.78 8.38 -13.77
C VAL A 237 11.80 6.88 -13.50
N LEU A 238 12.31 6.47 -12.33
CA LEU A 238 12.36 5.07 -11.91
C LEU A 238 10.98 4.41 -11.94
N MET A 239 9.99 5.05 -11.35
CA MET A 239 8.62 4.52 -11.32
C MET A 239 8.02 4.38 -12.71
N LYS A 240 8.32 5.32 -13.62
CA LYS A 240 7.90 5.26 -15.01
C LYS A 240 8.59 4.09 -15.74
N THR A 241 9.89 3.95 -15.62
CA THR A 241 10.67 2.86 -16.25
C THR A 241 10.19 1.48 -15.78
N MET A 242 9.95 1.32 -14.47
CA MET A 242 9.43 0.05 -13.94
C MET A 242 8.00 -0.25 -14.39
N LYS A 243 7.17 0.79 -14.57
CA LYS A 243 5.80 0.63 -15.09
C LYS A 243 5.78 0.18 -16.55
N GLU A 244 6.73 0.67 -17.36
CA GLU A 244 6.85 0.34 -18.78
C GLU A 244 7.55 -1.00 -19.02
N ALA A 245 8.36 -1.47 -18.05
CA ALA A 245 9.05 -2.75 -18.13
C ALA A 245 8.08 -3.92 -18.22
N ASP A 246 8.34 -4.87 -19.11
CA ASP A 246 7.55 -6.08 -19.33
C ASP A 246 6.04 -5.83 -19.52
N GLN A 247 5.66 -4.72 -20.13
CA GLN A 247 4.27 -4.28 -20.26
C GLN A 247 3.57 -4.10 -18.89
N GLY A 248 4.37 -3.73 -17.87
CA GLY A 248 3.90 -3.58 -16.50
C GLY A 248 3.80 -4.87 -15.69
N PHE A 249 4.29 -6.00 -16.19
CA PHE A 249 4.35 -7.28 -15.46
C PHE A 249 5.66 -7.51 -14.70
N ASN A 250 6.46 -6.44 -14.52
CA ASN A 250 7.62 -6.53 -13.62
C ASN A 250 7.15 -6.89 -12.20
N ALA A 251 7.72 -7.96 -11.62
CA ALA A 251 7.27 -8.50 -10.34
C ALA A 251 7.39 -7.49 -9.19
N VAL A 252 8.47 -6.72 -9.15
CA VAL A 252 8.71 -5.70 -8.12
C VAL A 252 7.71 -4.55 -8.25
N TYR A 253 7.43 -4.12 -9.48
CA TYR A 253 6.40 -3.11 -9.75
C TYR A 253 5.00 -3.59 -9.33
N MET A 254 4.64 -4.83 -9.68
CA MET A 254 3.35 -5.40 -9.30
C MET A 254 3.17 -5.47 -7.76
N MET A 255 4.22 -5.83 -7.00
CA MET A 255 4.17 -5.84 -5.54
C MET A 255 3.90 -4.45 -4.96
N LEU A 256 4.49 -3.41 -5.54
CA LEU A 256 4.30 -2.04 -5.11
C LEU A 256 2.91 -1.49 -5.49
N ASP A 257 2.56 -1.58 -6.78
CA ASP A 257 1.35 -0.98 -7.35
C ASP A 257 0.07 -1.63 -6.80
N SER A 258 0.10 -2.95 -6.56
CA SER A 258 -0.98 -3.66 -5.88
C SER A 258 -1.19 -3.21 -4.43
N GLY A 259 -0.17 -2.61 -3.79
CA GLY A 259 -0.17 -2.32 -2.35
C GLY A 259 0.00 -3.57 -1.48
N ALA A 260 0.45 -4.69 -2.06
CA ALA A 260 0.70 -5.92 -1.33
C ALA A 260 1.89 -5.77 -0.37
N ARG A 261 3.01 -5.25 -0.87
CA ARG A 261 4.22 -5.01 -0.07
C ARG A 261 5.12 -3.96 -0.72
N GLY A 262 5.89 -3.25 0.12
CA GLY A 262 6.86 -2.26 -0.32
C GLY A 262 6.29 -0.84 -0.42
N SER A 263 7.20 0.10 -0.54
CA SER A 263 6.92 1.51 -0.76
C SER A 263 7.82 2.07 -1.87
N ALA A 264 7.40 3.17 -2.51
CA ALA A 264 8.20 3.83 -3.54
C ALA A 264 9.61 4.23 -3.04
N GLY A 265 9.72 4.66 -1.76
CA GLY A 265 10.99 4.98 -1.13
C GLY A 265 11.92 3.76 -0.98
N GLN A 266 11.39 2.57 -0.69
CA GLN A 266 12.20 1.36 -0.62
C GLN A 266 12.74 0.96 -2.00
N ILE A 267 11.93 1.06 -3.05
CA ILE A 267 12.37 0.79 -4.41
C ILE A 267 13.39 1.84 -4.88
N SER A 268 13.20 3.10 -4.52
CA SER A 268 14.18 4.14 -4.81
C SER A 268 15.55 3.86 -4.17
N GLN A 269 15.58 3.28 -2.97
CA GLN A 269 16.83 2.85 -2.33
C GLN A 269 17.46 1.60 -2.98
N LEU A 270 16.62 0.72 -3.58
CA LEU A 270 17.10 -0.50 -4.26
C LEU A 270 17.73 -0.21 -5.62
N SER A 271 17.15 0.69 -6.40
CA SER A 271 17.49 0.92 -7.81
C SER A 271 17.79 2.37 -8.20
N GLY A 272 17.41 3.35 -7.38
CA GLY A 272 17.71 4.76 -7.59
C GLY A 272 18.95 5.21 -6.84
N MET A 273 18.76 5.99 -5.79
CA MET A 273 19.81 6.40 -4.84
C MET A 273 19.27 6.35 -3.42
N ARG A 274 20.15 6.15 -2.45
CA ARG A 274 19.73 6.16 -1.05
C ARG A 274 19.43 7.56 -0.53
N GLY A 275 20.13 8.56 -1.05
CA GLY A 275 19.86 9.97 -0.78
C GLY A 275 20.55 10.51 0.48
N LEU A 276 19.97 11.57 1.03
CA LEU A 276 20.51 12.31 2.17
C LEU A 276 20.34 11.55 3.49
N MET A 277 21.37 11.57 4.33
CA MET A 277 21.41 10.91 5.64
C MET A 277 21.48 11.92 6.77
N ALA A 278 20.83 11.61 7.90
CA ALA A 278 20.91 12.42 9.10
C ALA A 278 22.28 12.29 9.80
N LYS A 279 22.82 13.39 10.30
CA LYS A 279 24.01 13.36 11.16
C LYS A 279 23.69 12.66 12.49
N PRO A 280 24.67 11.95 13.09
CA PRO A 280 24.53 11.46 14.45
C PRO A 280 24.44 12.66 15.41
N GLN A 281 23.34 12.72 16.19
CA GLN A 281 23.15 13.80 17.17
C GLN A 281 23.82 13.46 18.50
N LYS A 282 24.49 14.44 19.11
CA LYS A 282 24.84 14.38 20.54
C LYS A 282 23.56 14.63 21.36
N ALA A 283 23.45 13.98 22.50
CA ALA A 283 22.32 14.20 23.41
C ALA A 283 22.22 15.69 23.79
N GLY A 284 21.03 16.30 23.55
CA GLY A 284 20.78 17.71 23.86
C GLY A 284 20.95 18.72 22.71
N ALA A 285 21.32 18.29 21.50
CA ALA A 285 21.38 19.20 20.35
C ALA A 285 19.99 19.33 19.70
N GLU A 286 19.43 20.53 19.66
CA GLU A 286 18.21 20.84 18.92
C GLU A 286 18.49 20.96 17.41
N GLY A 287 17.66 20.29 16.59
CA GLY A 287 17.71 20.33 15.13
C GLY A 287 18.43 19.14 14.49
N ALA A 288 17.69 18.38 13.69
CA ALA A 288 18.26 17.29 12.90
C ALA A 288 19.08 17.87 11.74
N GLN A 289 20.41 17.87 11.88
CA GLN A 289 21.29 18.23 10.76
C GLN A 289 21.41 17.06 9.79
N ILE A 290 21.39 17.36 8.49
CA ILE A 290 21.55 16.41 7.39
C ILE A 290 23.02 16.46 6.92
N ILE A 291 23.56 15.34 6.49
CA ILE A 291 24.87 15.27 5.86
C ILE A 291 24.74 15.81 4.44
N GLU A 292 25.54 16.82 4.07
CA GLU A 292 25.46 17.50 2.77
C GLU A 292 25.73 16.56 1.60
N ASN A 293 26.63 15.60 1.77
CA ASN A 293 26.94 14.62 0.74
C ASN A 293 25.92 13.47 0.78
N PRO A 294 25.09 13.31 -0.26
CA PRO A 294 24.14 12.22 -0.34
C PRO A 294 24.84 10.89 -0.65
N ILE A 295 24.18 9.79 -0.35
CA ILE A 295 24.59 8.47 -0.83
C ILE A 295 23.98 8.28 -2.22
N LEU A 296 24.83 8.32 -3.24
CA LEU A 296 24.43 8.20 -4.65
C LEU A 296 24.21 6.75 -5.07
N SER A 297 24.87 5.83 -4.39
CA SER A 297 24.75 4.40 -4.64
C SER A 297 23.40 3.86 -4.20
N ASN A 298 22.95 2.81 -4.87
CA ASN A 298 21.78 2.02 -4.49
C ASN A 298 22.23 0.64 -3.94
N PHE A 299 21.27 -0.14 -3.44
CA PHE A 299 21.60 -1.46 -2.91
C PHE A 299 21.96 -2.48 -3.98
N LYS A 300 21.47 -2.32 -5.22
CA LYS A 300 21.79 -3.22 -6.34
C LYS A 300 23.22 -3.05 -6.81
N GLU A 301 23.71 -1.82 -6.92
CA GLU A 301 25.11 -1.48 -7.28
C GLU A 301 26.08 -1.81 -6.16
N GLY A 302 25.60 -1.75 -4.93
CA GLY A 302 26.42 -1.83 -3.72
C GLY A 302 26.94 -0.46 -3.29
N MET A 303 27.20 -0.30 -2.00
CA MET A 303 27.70 0.94 -1.41
C MET A 303 29.19 0.85 -1.12
N SER A 304 29.89 1.99 -1.20
CA SER A 304 31.25 2.08 -0.71
C SER A 304 31.31 1.95 0.83
N VAL A 305 32.50 1.66 1.37
CA VAL A 305 32.70 1.49 2.83
C VAL A 305 32.25 2.75 3.59
N LEU A 306 32.56 3.93 3.06
CA LEU A 306 32.18 5.20 3.68
C LEU A 306 30.66 5.44 3.64
N GLU A 307 30.03 5.19 2.51
CA GLU A 307 28.57 5.31 2.35
C GLU A 307 27.84 4.32 3.27
N TYR A 308 28.33 3.08 3.37
CA TYR A 308 27.79 2.10 4.31
C TYR A 308 27.90 2.59 5.75
N PHE A 309 29.08 3.09 6.16
CA PHE A 309 29.30 3.60 7.52
C PHE A 309 28.35 4.77 7.84
N ILE A 310 28.21 5.74 6.94
CA ILE A 310 27.27 6.85 7.09
C ILE A 310 25.85 6.34 7.24
N SER A 311 25.44 5.35 6.44
CA SER A 311 24.10 4.80 6.46
C SER A 311 23.76 4.08 7.78
N THR A 312 24.75 3.51 8.48
CA THR A 312 24.54 2.83 9.76
C THR A 312 24.08 3.77 10.88
N HIS A 313 24.46 5.05 10.83
CA HIS A 313 24.00 6.04 11.80
C HIS A 313 22.49 6.25 11.73
N GLY A 314 21.94 6.37 10.51
CA GLY A 314 20.50 6.48 10.30
C GLY A 314 19.74 5.22 10.71
N ALA A 315 20.28 4.04 10.40
CA ALA A 315 19.69 2.75 10.80
C ALA A 315 19.63 2.60 12.32
N ARG A 316 20.74 2.90 13.02
CA ARG A 316 20.80 2.84 14.50
C ARG A 316 19.82 3.81 15.13
N LYS A 317 19.74 5.06 14.62
CA LYS A 317 18.77 6.05 15.10
C LYS A 317 17.34 5.57 14.91
N GLY A 318 17.01 5.01 13.73
CA GLY A 318 15.68 4.49 13.46
C GLY A 318 15.29 3.33 14.38
N LEU A 319 16.20 2.42 14.69
CA LEU A 319 15.96 1.32 15.64
C LEU A 319 15.75 1.83 17.06
N ALA A 320 16.58 2.79 17.53
CA ALA A 320 16.43 3.39 18.84
C ALA A 320 15.12 4.19 18.97
N ASP A 321 14.78 5.00 17.97
CA ASP A 321 13.54 5.78 17.94
C ASP A 321 12.31 4.87 17.95
N THR A 322 12.32 3.76 17.22
CA THR A 322 11.22 2.78 17.21
C THR A 322 11.01 2.19 18.60
N ALA A 323 12.09 1.77 19.28
CA ALA A 323 12.01 1.19 20.62
C ALA A 323 11.45 2.17 21.66
N LEU A 324 11.87 3.45 21.61
CA LEU A 324 11.40 4.49 22.54
C LEU A 324 9.95 4.92 22.25
N LYS A 325 9.63 5.17 20.98
CA LYS A 325 8.29 5.60 20.57
C LYS A 325 7.21 4.56 20.84
N THR A 326 7.55 3.28 20.84
CA THR A 326 6.59 2.21 21.19
C THR A 326 6.07 2.34 22.61
N ALA A 327 6.95 2.64 23.59
CA ALA A 327 6.58 2.85 24.97
C ALA A 327 5.70 4.11 25.15
N ASP A 328 6.09 5.22 24.51
CA ASP A 328 5.34 6.48 24.56
C ASP A 328 3.95 6.35 23.94
N ALA A 329 3.84 5.67 22.78
CA ALA A 329 2.58 5.39 22.12
C ALA A 329 1.66 4.52 22.99
N GLY A 330 2.20 3.49 23.65
CA GLY A 330 1.45 2.65 24.57
C GLY A 330 0.90 3.43 25.78
N TYR A 331 1.72 4.27 26.39
CA TYR A 331 1.31 5.10 27.50
C TYR A 331 0.28 6.18 27.09
N LEU A 332 0.45 6.81 25.93
CA LEU A 332 -0.52 7.75 25.38
C LEU A 332 -1.88 7.09 25.13
N THR A 333 -1.87 5.90 24.49
CA THR A 333 -3.08 5.14 24.22
C THR A 333 -3.82 4.80 25.51
N ARG A 334 -3.11 4.33 26.54
CA ARG A 334 -3.71 4.05 27.85
C ARG A 334 -4.39 5.29 28.44
N ARG A 335 -3.71 6.45 28.47
CA ARG A 335 -4.29 7.70 28.98
C ARG A 335 -5.51 8.15 28.18
N LEU A 336 -5.51 7.99 26.86
CA LEU A 336 -6.66 8.32 26.03
C LEU A 336 -7.85 7.40 26.31
N VAL A 337 -7.61 6.11 26.51
CA VAL A 337 -8.65 5.16 26.90
C VAL A 337 -9.21 5.51 28.27
N ASP A 338 -8.36 5.80 29.27
CA ASP A 338 -8.79 6.17 30.64
C ASP A 338 -9.67 7.43 30.65
N VAL A 339 -9.44 8.37 29.73
CA VAL A 339 -10.25 9.60 29.62
C VAL A 339 -11.56 9.38 28.84
N SER A 340 -11.55 8.48 27.86
CA SER A 340 -12.65 8.32 26.90
C SER A 340 -13.58 7.14 27.17
N HIS A 341 -13.22 6.22 28.09
CA HIS A 341 -14.02 4.99 28.31
C HIS A 341 -15.43 5.26 28.89
N ASP A 342 -15.63 6.38 29.59
CA ASP A 342 -16.92 6.79 30.11
C ASP A 342 -17.81 7.54 29.10
N VAL A 343 -17.28 7.85 27.89
CA VAL A 343 -18.02 8.57 26.85
C VAL A 343 -18.97 7.61 26.14
N ILE A 344 -20.26 7.86 26.27
CA ILE A 344 -21.31 7.06 25.65
C ILE A 344 -22.06 7.94 24.62
N ILE A 345 -22.29 7.41 23.42
CA ILE A 345 -23.13 8.04 22.42
C ILE A 345 -24.58 7.76 22.79
N THR A 346 -25.36 8.80 23.11
CA THR A 346 -26.75 8.71 23.53
C THR A 346 -27.74 8.94 22.41
N GLU A 347 -27.34 9.66 21.35
CA GLU A 347 -28.17 10.04 20.20
C GLU A 347 -27.33 9.89 18.92
N GLU A 348 -27.96 9.53 17.80
CA GLU A 348 -27.29 9.43 16.51
C GLU A 348 -26.88 10.80 15.97
N ASP A 349 -27.79 11.79 16.08
CA ASP A 349 -27.54 13.19 15.72
C ASP A 349 -28.35 14.10 16.66
N CYS A 350 -27.64 14.94 17.41
CA CYS A 350 -28.26 15.91 18.30
C CYS A 350 -28.74 17.18 17.61
N GLY A 351 -28.58 17.30 16.28
CA GLY A 351 -29.04 18.43 15.45
C GLY A 351 -28.40 19.78 15.79
N THR A 352 -27.28 19.83 16.53
CA THR A 352 -26.61 21.07 16.89
C THR A 352 -25.85 21.69 15.73
N LEU A 353 -26.01 22.98 15.52
CA LEU A 353 -25.19 23.75 14.57
C LEU A 353 -23.81 24.12 15.15
N ARG A 354 -23.59 23.92 16.45
CA ARG A 354 -22.32 24.18 17.16
C ARG A 354 -21.56 22.87 17.29
N GLY A 355 -20.92 22.42 16.21
CA GLY A 355 -20.07 21.25 16.20
C GLY A 355 -18.60 21.59 16.02
N LEU A 356 -17.70 20.71 16.48
CA LEU A 356 -16.31 20.71 16.08
C LEU A 356 -16.21 20.02 14.71
N VAL A 357 -15.83 20.76 13.70
CA VAL A 357 -15.52 20.18 12.38
C VAL A 357 -14.16 19.50 12.49
N SER A 358 -14.16 18.18 12.70
CA SER A 358 -12.93 17.39 12.66
C SER A 358 -12.63 16.99 11.21
N VAL A 359 -11.62 17.62 10.60
CA VAL A 359 -11.04 17.20 9.32
C VAL A 359 -10.05 16.08 9.60
N SER A 360 -10.55 14.92 9.93
CA SER A 360 -9.80 13.86 10.59
C SER A 360 -8.74 13.16 9.73
N TYR A 361 -8.75 13.27 8.41
CA TYR A 361 -7.88 12.41 7.60
C TYR A 361 -6.73 13.14 6.89
N THR A 362 -6.88 14.40 6.54
CA THR A 362 -5.87 15.15 5.80
C THR A 362 -4.85 15.85 6.71
N HIS A 363 -5.28 16.34 7.87
CA HIS A 363 -4.39 17.06 8.78
C HIS A 363 -3.55 16.14 9.69
N LEU A 364 -4.06 15.00 10.12
CA LEU A 364 -3.26 14.02 10.89
C LEU A 364 -2.15 13.39 10.03
N ARG A 365 -2.42 13.09 8.77
CA ARG A 365 -1.37 12.64 7.84
C ARG A 365 -0.36 13.71 7.47
N ALA A 366 -0.75 14.96 7.36
CA ALA A 366 0.18 16.06 7.10
C ALA A 366 1.18 16.26 8.26
N HIS A 367 0.75 16.05 9.50
CA HIS A 367 1.65 16.06 10.66
C HIS A 367 2.56 14.84 10.77
N GLU A 368 2.13 13.68 10.27
CA GLU A 368 3.00 12.50 10.20
C GLU A 368 4.06 12.62 9.10
N THR A 369 3.74 13.27 7.98
CA THR A 369 4.70 13.48 6.87
C THR A 369 5.74 14.56 7.16
N LEU A 370 5.51 15.46 8.10
CA LEU A 370 6.48 16.49 8.53
C LEU A 370 7.45 16.01 9.63
N ARG A 371 7.30 14.77 10.12
CA ARG A 371 8.16 14.17 11.16
C ARG A 371 8.98 12.97 10.69
N HIS A 372 8.98 12.68 9.37
CA HIS A 372 9.80 11.60 8.82
C HIS A 372 10.86 12.12 7.88
#